data_60456e0c8e5feea3bd315f71aac293f6
#
_entry.id   60456e0c8e5feea3bd315f71aac293f6
#
_cell.length_a   1.000
_cell.length_b   1.000
_cell.length_c   1.000
_cell.angle_alpha   90.00
_cell.angle_beta   90.00
_cell.angle_gamma   90.00
#
_symmetry.space_group_name_H-M   'P 1'
#
loop_
_entity.id
_entity.type
_entity.pdbx_description
1 polymer ?
#
loop_
_entity_poly.entity_id
_entity_poly.type
_entity_poly.pdbx_seq_one_letter_code
_entity_poly.pdbx_strand_id
1 'polypeptide(L)'
;MKKTKTILFAVLLCILMCFTACQSKMVESTQHATDRVFTNKYMDSVKGITSTDYEGYWMPEKILWFEMSGKDQGYRGIIYIDEAEVQRLMNDYDDWWLDTSALPSMKDVNLSSVQGSDWYCSNEFVKEFSTMLQIKDLRFNGKDAIIFDVHTF
;
A
#
# COMPACT_ATOMS: atom_id res chain seq x y z
N MET A 1 -15.11 6.86 54.00
CA MET A 1 -14.90 5.73 53.06
C MET A 1 -15.69 5.80 51.74
N LYS A 2 -16.84 6.46 51.58
CA LYS A 2 -17.59 6.56 50.30
C LYS A 2 -16.91 7.47 49.29
N LYS A 3 -16.34 8.63 49.70
CA LYS A 3 -15.71 9.60 48.79
C LYS A 3 -14.46 9.08 48.07
N THR A 4 -13.66 8.24 48.74
CA THR A 4 -12.43 7.68 48.14
C THR A 4 -12.72 6.67 47.04
N LYS A 5 -13.80 5.89 47.17
CA LYS A 5 -14.22 4.94 46.13
C LYS A 5 -14.72 5.64 44.87
N THR A 6 -15.41 6.79 45.04
CA THR A 6 -15.93 7.57 43.91
C THR A 6 -14.78 8.23 43.11
N ILE A 7 -13.75 8.73 43.81
CA ILE A 7 -12.56 9.32 43.15
C ILE A 7 -11.78 8.24 42.37
N LEU A 8 -11.60 7.05 42.98
CA LEU A 8 -10.89 5.95 42.32
C LEU A 8 -11.61 5.49 41.07
N PHE A 9 -12.95 5.43 41.09
CA PHE A 9 -13.77 5.05 39.94
C PHE A 9 -13.71 6.10 38.82
N ALA A 10 -13.72 7.39 39.17
CA ALA A 10 -13.60 8.48 38.20
C ALA A 10 -12.22 8.49 37.51
N VAL A 11 -11.14 8.25 38.27
CA VAL A 11 -9.79 8.16 37.73
C VAL A 11 -9.66 6.94 36.80
N LEU A 12 -10.21 5.79 37.16
CA LEU A 12 -10.22 4.59 36.34
C LEU A 12 -11.00 4.81 35.03
N LEU A 13 -12.13 5.51 35.08
CA LEU A 13 -12.95 5.84 33.91
C LEU A 13 -12.22 6.81 32.99
N CYS A 14 -11.51 7.81 33.52
CA CYS A 14 -10.67 8.72 32.70
C CYS A 14 -9.52 7.97 32.03
N ILE A 15 -8.87 7.03 32.71
CA ILE A 15 -7.81 6.21 32.15
C ILE A 15 -8.37 5.34 31.01
N LEU A 16 -9.54 4.70 31.20
CA LEU A 16 -10.20 3.91 30.15
C LEU A 16 -10.59 4.79 28.94
N MET A 17 -11.09 6.00 29.17
CA MET A 17 -11.43 6.92 28.07
C MET A 17 -10.18 7.41 27.31
N CYS A 18 -9.04 7.57 27.98
CA CYS A 18 -7.78 7.89 27.30
C CYS A 18 -7.30 6.73 26.41
N PHE A 19 -7.54 5.48 26.77
CA PHE A 19 -7.17 4.34 25.92
C PHE A 19 -8.06 4.18 24.69
N THR A 20 -9.33 4.61 24.72
CA THR A 20 -10.23 4.53 23.57
C THR A 20 -10.07 5.70 22.60
N ALA A 21 -9.49 6.83 23.03
CA ALA A 21 -9.28 8.01 22.19
C ALA A 21 -8.02 7.93 21.29
N CYS A 22 -7.14 6.94 21.51
CA CYS A 22 -5.94 6.74 20.71
C CYS A 22 -6.12 5.69 19.61
N GLN A 23 -7.22 5.70 18.88
CA GLN A 23 -7.19 5.20 17.51
C GLN A 23 -6.49 6.28 16.67
N SER A 24 -5.20 6.06 16.39
CA SER A 24 -4.50 6.90 15.42
C SER A 24 -5.24 6.79 14.10
N LYS A 25 -5.94 7.85 13.73
CA LYS A 25 -6.28 8.07 12.33
C LYS A 25 -4.94 8.06 11.59
N MET A 26 -4.76 7.10 10.68
CA MET A 26 -3.74 7.24 9.65
C MET A 26 -4.01 8.59 8.99
N VAL A 27 -3.10 9.54 9.13
CA VAL A 27 -3.18 10.78 8.39
C VAL A 27 -2.76 10.42 6.98
N GLU A 28 -3.73 10.01 6.18
CA GLU A 28 -3.55 9.86 4.74
C GLU A 28 -3.33 11.25 4.16
N SER A 29 -2.08 11.64 4.07
CA SER A 29 -1.68 12.71 3.17
C SER A 29 -1.55 12.07 1.79
N THR A 30 -2.64 12.03 1.05
CA THR A 30 -2.64 11.50 -0.31
C THR A 30 -2.00 12.53 -1.22
N GLN A 31 -0.81 12.23 -1.71
CA GLN A 31 -0.21 12.94 -2.83
C GLN A 31 -0.50 12.12 -4.08
N HIS A 32 -1.59 12.44 -4.76
CA HIS A 32 -1.97 11.79 -6.01
C HIS A 32 -1.05 12.25 -7.14
N ALA A 33 -0.57 11.33 -7.94
CA ALA A 33 0.28 11.62 -9.08
C ALA A 33 0.05 10.64 -10.24
N THR A 34 0.21 11.15 -11.45
CA THR A 34 0.11 10.39 -12.70
C THR A 34 1.41 10.43 -13.51
N ASP A 35 2.46 11.04 -12.96
CA ASP A 35 3.78 11.06 -13.57
C ASP A 35 4.54 9.74 -13.34
N ARG A 36 5.66 9.56 -14.04
CA ARG A 36 6.50 8.37 -13.93
C ARG A 36 7.71 8.53 -13.00
N VAL A 37 7.77 9.60 -12.22
CA VAL A 37 8.95 9.90 -11.41
C VAL A 37 9.19 8.79 -10.39
N PHE A 38 8.15 8.39 -9.67
CA PHE A 38 8.24 7.32 -8.68
C PHE A 38 8.55 5.97 -9.33
N THR A 39 7.80 5.58 -10.36
CA THR A 39 7.98 4.28 -11.03
C THR A 39 9.35 4.16 -11.69
N ASN A 40 9.83 5.21 -12.36
CA ASN A 40 11.15 5.21 -12.97
C ASN A 40 12.29 5.13 -11.94
N LYS A 41 12.05 5.62 -10.72
CA LYS A 41 13.06 5.61 -9.66
C LYS A 41 13.14 4.28 -8.92
N TYR A 42 12.01 3.63 -8.68
CA TYR A 42 11.91 2.52 -7.74
C TYR A 42 11.46 1.19 -8.37
N MET A 43 10.98 1.21 -9.61
CA MET A 43 10.40 0.05 -10.30
C MET A 43 11.07 -0.18 -11.64
N ASP A 44 12.40 -0.19 -11.64
CA ASP A 44 13.24 -0.35 -12.82
C ASP A 44 13.15 -1.73 -13.47
N SER A 45 12.62 -2.72 -12.77
CA SER A 45 12.32 -4.05 -13.29
C SER A 45 11.12 -4.07 -14.25
N VAL A 46 10.21 -3.08 -14.18
CA VAL A 46 9.06 -2.98 -15.07
C VAL A 46 9.42 -2.09 -16.26
N LYS A 47 9.39 -2.67 -17.44
CA LYS A 47 9.63 -1.97 -18.71
C LYS A 47 8.30 -1.59 -19.37
N GLY A 48 8.35 -0.90 -20.50
CA GLY A 48 7.15 -0.64 -21.28
C GLY A 48 6.01 0.08 -20.57
N ILE A 49 6.31 0.86 -19.51
CA ILE A 49 5.28 1.61 -18.77
C ILE A 49 4.67 2.65 -19.71
N THR A 50 3.38 2.56 -19.96
CA THR A 50 2.61 3.49 -20.78
C THR A 50 2.00 4.63 -19.99
N SER A 51 1.46 4.33 -18.81
CA SER A 51 0.95 5.32 -17.88
C SER A 51 0.99 4.80 -16.43
N THR A 52 0.86 5.70 -15.48
CA THR A 52 0.79 5.41 -14.05
C THR A 52 -0.28 6.26 -13.40
N ASP A 53 -0.90 5.73 -12.36
CA ASP A 53 -1.84 6.44 -11.50
C ASP A 53 -1.62 5.94 -10.08
N TYR A 54 -1.13 6.79 -9.17
CA TYR A 54 -0.75 6.36 -7.83
C TYR A 54 -0.94 7.45 -6.78
N GLU A 55 -1.06 7.03 -5.55
CA GLU A 55 -1.13 7.89 -4.37
C GLU A 55 -0.06 7.53 -3.35
N GLY A 56 0.55 8.56 -2.77
CA GLY A 56 1.47 8.41 -1.64
C GLY A 56 0.72 8.53 -0.31
N TYR A 57 1.08 7.74 0.67
CA TYR A 57 0.52 7.82 2.01
C TYR A 57 1.60 7.69 3.08
N TRP A 58 1.33 8.28 4.24
CA TRP A 58 2.23 8.23 5.37
C TRP A 58 1.70 7.27 6.42
N MET A 59 2.57 6.39 6.91
CA MET A 59 2.28 5.59 8.09
C MET A 59 3.02 6.18 9.29
N PRO A 60 2.31 6.61 10.34
CA PRO A 60 2.97 6.97 11.59
C PRO A 60 3.53 5.69 12.22
N GLU A 61 4.84 5.64 12.41
CA GLU A 61 5.46 4.58 13.19
C GLU A 61 5.06 4.77 14.65
N LYS A 62 4.30 3.82 15.19
CA LYS A 62 3.96 3.78 16.61
C LYS A 62 4.90 2.84 17.34
N ILE A 63 5.85 3.41 18.07
CA ILE A 63 6.58 2.68 19.09
C ILE A 63 6.05 3.10 20.46
N LEU A 64 5.23 2.21 21.07
CA LEU A 64 4.60 2.41 22.38
C LEU A 64 3.69 3.65 22.44
N TRP A 65 4.09 4.69 23.16
CA TRP A 65 3.30 5.90 23.43
C TRP A 65 3.78 7.12 22.63
N PHE A 66 4.87 6.98 21.88
CA PHE A 66 5.51 8.07 21.17
C PHE A 66 5.37 7.86 19.67
N GLU A 67 4.90 8.89 18.97
CA GLU A 67 5.07 9.00 17.53
C GLU A 67 6.53 9.35 17.28
N MET A 68 7.31 8.40 16.79
CA MET A 68 8.66 8.70 16.32
C MET A 68 8.57 9.33 14.94
N SER A 69 9.45 10.29 14.67
CA SER A 69 9.50 11.06 13.43
C SER A 69 10.01 10.28 12.20
N GLY A 70 10.18 8.98 12.28
CA GLY A 70 10.39 8.10 11.14
C GLY A 70 9.05 7.87 10.46
N LYS A 71 8.82 8.55 9.34
CA LYS A 71 7.60 8.36 8.55
C LYS A 71 7.94 7.43 7.42
N ASP A 72 7.53 6.17 7.52
CA ASP A 72 7.55 5.29 6.38
C ASP A 72 6.56 5.82 5.36
N GLN A 73 7.07 6.09 4.17
CA GLN A 73 6.26 6.54 3.08
C GLN A 73 5.80 5.34 2.27
N GLY A 74 4.49 5.16 2.16
CA GLY A 74 3.87 4.17 1.30
C GLY A 74 3.43 4.78 -0.02
N TYR A 75 3.41 3.96 -1.06
CA TYR A 75 2.87 4.29 -2.37
C TYR A 75 2.02 3.13 -2.85
N ARG A 76 0.83 3.42 -3.34
CA ARG A 76 -0.06 2.43 -3.92
C ARG A 76 -0.70 2.97 -5.18
N GLY A 77 -0.93 2.11 -6.16
CA GLY A 77 -1.44 2.57 -7.43
C GLY A 77 -1.51 1.48 -8.47
N ILE A 78 -1.64 1.94 -9.71
CA ILE A 78 -1.69 1.12 -10.90
C ILE A 78 -0.67 1.61 -11.94
N ILE A 79 -0.01 0.66 -12.58
CA ILE A 79 0.88 0.87 -13.71
C ILE A 79 0.24 0.20 -14.91
N TYR A 80 0.14 0.92 -16.03
CA TYR A 80 -0.22 0.34 -17.31
C TYR A 80 1.04 0.08 -18.11
N ILE A 81 1.11 -1.09 -18.74
CA ILE A 81 2.25 -1.58 -19.50
C ILE A 81 1.86 -1.90 -20.94
N ASP A 82 2.83 -1.89 -21.82
CA ASP A 82 2.63 -2.28 -23.21
C ASP A 82 2.60 -3.81 -23.41
N GLU A 83 2.20 -4.23 -24.61
CA GLU A 83 2.09 -5.64 -24.96
C GLU A 83 3.44 -6.38 -24.89
N ALA A 84 4.54 -5.72 -25.20
CA ALA A 84 5.87 -6.33 -25.16
C ALA A 84 6.26 -6.69 -23.72
N GLU A 85 5.93 -5.81 -22.75
CA GLU A 85 6.15 -6.08 -21.33
C GLU A 85 5.21 -7.15 -20.79
N VAL A 86 3.95 -7.18 -21.24
CA VAL A 86 3.01 -8.28 -20.90
C VAL A 86 3.59 -9.63 -21.32
N GLN A 87 4.06 -9.73 -22.55
CA GLN A 87 4.67 -10.97 -23.07
C GLN A 87 5.94 -11.35 -22.29
N ARG A 88 6.76 -10.35 -21.92
CA ARG A 88 7.94 -10.59 -21.11
C ARG A 88 7.57 -11.16 -19.74
N LEU A 89 6.64 -10.53 -19.02
CA LEU A 89 6.20 -11.00 -17.69
C LEU A 89 5.63 -12.42 -17.76
N MET A 90 4.83 -12.72 -18.76
CA MET A 90 4.25 -14.05 -18.93
C MET A 90 5.28 -15.12 -19.31
N ASN A 91 6.39 -14.75 -19.94
CA ASN A 91 7.46 -15.68 -20.33
C ASN A 91 8.54 -15.86 -19.25
N ASP A 92 8.85 -14.77 -18.50
CA ASP A 92 9.94 -14.77 -17.52
C ASP A 92 9.53 -15.41 -16.18
N TYR A 93 8.23 -15.42 -15.87
CA TYR A 93 7.71 -15.98 -14.63
C TYR A 93 6.65 -17.06 -14.92
N ASP A 94 6.81 -18.24 -14.34
CA ASP A 94 5.89 -19.39 -14.53
C ASP A 94 5.06 -19.74 -13.28
N ASP A 95 5.32 -19.02 -12.17
CA ASP A 95 4.67 -19.24 -10.87
C ASP A 95 3.43 -18.37 -10.62
N TRP A 96 2.72 -17.95 -11.68
CA TRP A 96 1.52 -17.13 -11.55
C TRP A 96 0.35 -17.90 -10.92
N TRP A 97 -0.28 -17.33 -9.90
CA TRP A 97 -1.52 -17.86 -9.33
C TRP A 97 -2.58 -16.75 -9.20
N LEU A 98 -3.85 -17.15 -9.35
CA LEU A 98 -4.99 -16.27 -9.17
C LEU A 98 -5.12 -15.85 -7.70
N ASP A 99 -5.15 -14.55 -7.45
CA ASP A 99 -5.44 -13.98 -6.14
C ASP A 99 -6.85 -13.37 -6.12
N THR A 100 -7.70 -13.94 -5.28
CA THR A 100 -9.10 -13.52 -5.10
C THR A 100 -9.31 -12.59 -3.92
N SER A 101 -8.24 -12.19 -3.23
CA SER A 101 -8.35 -11.26 -2.12
C SER A 101 -8.73 -9.85 -2.60
N ALA A 102 -9.28 -9.03 -1.69
CA ALA A 102 -9.64 -7.66 -2.03
C ALA A 102 -8.40 -6.86 -2.47
N LEU A 103 -8.56 -6.01 -3.47
CA LEU A 103 -7.51 -5.08 -3.87
C LEU A 103 -7.20 -4.06 -2.76
N PRO A 104 -5.98 -3.49 -2.74
CA PRO A 104 -5.66 -2.38 -1.85
C PRO A 104 -6.68 -1.26 -1.98
N SER A 105 -7.13 -0.75 -0.83
CA SER A 105 -8.05 0.40 -0.84
C SER A 105 -7.30 1.65 -1.29
N MET A 106 -7.67 2.23 -2.41
CA MET A 106 -7.11 3.44 -2.99
C MET A 106 -8.19 4.51 -3.05
N LYS A 107 -7.84 5.74 -2.67
CA LYS A 107 -8.79 6.84 -2.56
C LYS A 107 -8.90 7.64 -3.86
N ASP A 108 -7.75 7.98 -4.41
CA ASP A 108 -7.66 8.91 -5.54
C ASP A 108 -7.23 8.23 -6.85
N VAL A 109 -6.86 6.94 -6.82
CA VAL A 109 -6.48 6.15 -8.00
C VAL A 109 -7.73 5.65 -8.73
N ASN A 110 -7.75 5.85 -10.03
CA ASN A 110 -8.87 5.42 -10.87
C ASN A 110 -8.71 3.98 -11.35
N LEU A 111 -9.45 3.06 -10.75
CA LEU A 111 -9.46 1.64 -11.11
C LEU A 111 -10.59 1.24 -12.09
N SER A 112 -11.32 2.19 -12.67
CA SER A 112 -12.49 1.88 -13.50
C SER A 112 -12.16 1.06 -14.75
N SER A 113 -10.98 1.26 -15.34
CA SER A 113 -10.53 0.54 -16.54
C SER A 113 -10.19 -0.93 -16.31
N VAL A 114 -9.92 -1.30 -15.05
CA VAL A 114 -9.53 -2.66 -14.65
C VAL A 114 -10.57 -3.34 -13.76
N GLN A 115 -11.73 -2.74 -13.66
CA GLN A 115 -12.84 -3.27 -12.86
C GLN A 115 -13.30 -4.63 -13.41
N GLY A 116 -13.36 -5.65 -12.55
CA GLY A 116 -13.73 -7.00 -12.94
C GLY A 116 -12.60 -7.81 -13.59
N SER A 117 -11.37 -7.32 -13.58
CA SER A 117 -10.21 -8.12 -13.99
C SER A 117 -9.88 -9.19 -12.95
N ASP A 118 -9.41 -10.33 -13.44
CA ASP A 118 -8.70 -11.29 -12.62
C ASP A 118 -7.30 -10.75 -12.30
N TRP A 119 -6.79 -11.06 -11.11
CA TRP A 119 -5.49 -10.60 -10.66
C TRP A 119 -4.61 -11.77 -10.27
N TYR A 120 -3.37 -11.73 -10.68
CA TYR A 120 -2.40 -12.80 -10.50
C TYR A 120 -1.20 -12.29 -9.70
N CYS A 121 -0.67 -13.13 -8.82
CA CYS A 121 0.57 -12.91 -8.10
C CYS A 121 1.64 -13.89 -8.59
N SER A 122 2.91 -13.51 -8.42
CA SER A 122 4.07 -14.36 -8.61
C SER A 122 5.11 -14.02 -7.55
N ASN A 123 5.63 -15.04 -6.85
CA ASN A 123 6.69 -14.82 -5.87
C ASN A 123 8.02 -14.41 -6.53
N GLU A 124 8.28 -14.89 -7.73
CA GLU A 124 9.49 -14.55 -8.48
C GLU A 124 9.42 -13.09 -8.95
N PHE A 125 8.30 -12.67 -9.50
CA PHE A 125 8.09 -11.28 -9.89
C PHE A 125 8.20 -10.32 -8.70
N VAL A 126 7.59 -10.68 -7.54
CA VAL A 126 7.69 -9.87 -6.31
C VAL A 126 9.15 -9.68 -5.88
N LYS A 127 10.00 -10.73 -5.94
CA LYS A 127 11.41 -10.63 -5.57
C LYS A 127 12.22 -9.71 -6.49
N GLU A 128 11.86 -9.67 -7.76
CA GLU A 128 12.59 -8.89 -8.77
C GLU A 128 12.02 -7.48 -8.96
N PHE A 129 10.79 -7.23 -8.50
CA PHE A 129 10.08 -5.98 -8.75
C PHE A 129 10.84 -4.75 -8.25
N SER A 130 11.37 -4.80 -7.03
CA SER A 130 12.22 -3.74 -6.49
C SER A 130 13.09 -4.25 -5.34
N THR A 131 14.35 -3.86 -5.36
CA THR A 131 15.30 -4.12 -4.26
C THR A 131 15.28 -3.02 -3.19
N MET A 132 14.61 -1.91 -3.45
CA MET A 132 14.59 -0.71 -2.60
C MET A 132 13.24 -0.48 -1.89
N LEU A 133 12.26 -1.35 -2.12
CA LEU A 133 10.93 -1.21 -1.57
C LEU A 133 10.51 -2.47 -0.82
N GLN A 134 9.79 -2.28 0.27
CA GLN A 134 9.03 -3.35 0.88
C GLN A 134 7.69 -3.50 0.15
N ILE A 135 7.49 -4.63 -0.50
CA ILE A 135 6.27 -4.91 -1.27
C ILE A 135 5.22 -5.50 -0.33
N LYS A 136 4.06 -4.88 -0.25
CA LYS A 136 2.89 -5.37 0.49
C LYS A 136 1.90 -6.07 -0.39
N ASP A 137 1.70 -5.52 -1.58
CA ASP A 137 0.82 -6.09 -2.58
C ASP A 137 1.38 -5.80 -3.97
N LEU A 138 1.37 -6.80 -4.82
CA LEU A 138 1.81 -6.69 -6.21
C LEU A 138 1.05 -7.70 -7.05
N ARG A 139 0.24 -7.23 -7.98
CA ARG A 139 -0.61 -8.07 -8.81
C ARG A 139 -0.62 -7.61 -10.24
N PHE A 140 -0.66 -8.55 -11.14
CA PHE A 140 -0.76 -8.36 -12.58
C PHE A 140 -2.08 -8.91 -13.10
N ASN A 141 -2.77 -8.19 -14.00
CA ASN A 141 -4.05 -8.62 -14.54
C ASN A 141 -3.95 -9.54 -15.77
N GLY A 142 -2.73 -9.93 -16.14
CA GLY A 142 -2.49 -10.78 -17.31
C GLY A 142 -2.71 -10.09 -18.67
N LYS A 143 -2.93 -8.76 -18.69
CA LYS A 143 -3.29 -8.01 -19.90
C LYS A 143 -2.45 -6.76 -20.11
N ASP A 144 -2.56 -5.80 -19.21
CA ASP A 144 -2.00 -4.46 -19.42
C ASP A 144 -1.74 -3.68 -18.15
N ALA A 145 -2.03 -4.25 -16.96
CA ALA A 145 -2.00 -3.49 -15.73
C ALA A 145 -1.40 -4.25 -14.55
N ILE A 146 -0.60 -3.54 -13.76
CA ILE A 146 0.00 -3.99 -12.51
C ILE A 146 -0.52 -3.09 -11.39
N ILE A 147 -1.13 -3.66 -10.35
CA ILE A 147 -1.45 -2.98 -9.09
C ILE A 147 -0.31 -3.22 -8.11
N PHE A 148 0.04 -2.17 -7.36
CA PHE A 148 1.08 -2.24 -6.33
C PHE A 148 0.67 -1.51 -5.05
N ASP A 149 1.16 -2.00 -3.92
CA ASP A 149 1.24 -1.32 -2.63
C ASP A 149 2.61 -1.59 -2.03
N VAL A 150 3.41 -0.53 -1.88
CA VAL A 150 4.82 -0.62 -1.52
C VAL A 150 5.21 0.45 -0.50
N HIS A 151 6.26 0.17 0.27
CA HIS A 151 6.81 1.11 1.24
C HIS A 151 8.29 1.37 0.96
N THR A 152 8.71 2.60 1.20
CA THR A 152 10.14 2.95 1.31
C THR A 152 10.60 2.66 2.73
N PHE A 153 11.82 2.16 2.85
CA PHE A 153 12.48 2.00 4.14
C PHE A 153 12.91 3.36 4.70
#